data_c16fb4ae764a901b8f3fa43aec527e9e
#
_entry.id   c16fb4ae764a901b8f3fa43aec527e9e
#
_cell.length_a   1.000
_cell.length_b   1.000
_cell.length_c   1.000
_cell.angle_alpha   90.00
_cell.angle_beta   90.00
_cell.angle_gamma   90.00
#
_symmetry.space_group_name_H-M   'P 1'
#
loop_
_entity.id
_entity.type
_entity.pdbx_description
1 polymer ?
#
loop_
_entity_poly.entity_id
_entity_poly.type
_entity_poly.pdbx_seq_one_letter_code
_entity_poly.pdbx_strand_id
1 'polypeptide(L)' 'MKIYVILSFNGESMDNVYVGTDEDNALAFKPEDFEDCDALFVEIWEDGEKTDDYRLQ' A
#
# COMPACT_ATOMS: atom_id res chain seq x y z
N MET A 1 -8.43 8.13 -13.17
CA MET A 1 -7.83 8.50 -11.89
C MET A 1 -7.25 7.26 -11.22
N LYS A 2 -6.01 7.31 -10.81
CA LYS A 2 -5.37 6.20 -10.12
C LYS A 2 -5.55 6.32 -8.63
N ILE A 3 -5.82 5.19 -7.99
CA ILE A 3 -5.95 5.09 -6.54
C ILE A 3 -4.87 4.13 -6.05
N TYR A 4 -4.15 4.57 -5.03
CA TYR A 4 -3.06 3.79 -4.44
C TYR A 4 -3.51 3.28 -3.08
N VAL A 5 -3.41 1.97 -2.88
CA VAL A 5 -3.77 1.32 -1.62
C VAL A 5 -2.50 0.72 -1.05
N ILE A 6 -2.15 1.11 0.17
CA ILE A 6 -0.97 0.59 0.85
C ILE A 6 -1.43 -0.39 1.92
N LEU A 7 -0.84 -1.57 1.91
CA LEU A 7 -1.16 -2.64 2.83
C LEU A 7 0.06 -2.98 3.66
N SER A 8 -0.14 -3.12 4.98
CA SER A 8 0.93 -3.59 5.85
C SER A 8 0.71 -5.06 6.16
N PHE A 9 1.81 -5.81 6.16
CA PHE A 9 1.79 -7.24 6.46
C PHE A 9 2.65 -7.49 7.69
N ASN A 10 2.09 -8.20 8.67
CA ASN A 10 2.79 -8.46 9.93
C ASN A 10 3.14 -9.93 10.14
N GLY A 11 3.10 -10.74 9.07
CA GLY A 11 3.36 -12.17 9.17
C GLY A 11 2.10 -13.01 9.34
N GLU A 12 0.99 -12.41 9.73
CA GLU A 12 -0.28 -13.11 9.94
C GLU A 12 -1.42 -12.53 9.14
N SER A 13 -1.49 -11.20 9.05
CA SER A 13 -2.59 -10.54 8.37
C SER A 13 -2.10 -9.30 7.62
N MET A 14 -2.95 -8.82 6.73
CA MET A 14 -2.71 -7.59 5.98
C MET A 14 -3.78 -6.57 6.32
N ASP A 15 -3.35 -5.34 6.55
CA ASP A 15 -4.25 -4.23 6.87
C ASP A 15 -4.06 -3.09 5.88
N ASN A 16 -5.16 -2.44 5.51
CA ASN A 16 -5.09 -1.24 4.70
C ASN A 16 -4.64 -0.08 5.60
N VAL A 17 -3.53 0.54 5.27
CA VAL A 17 -2.99 1.64 6.08
C VAL A 17 -3.07 2.98 5.37
N TYR A 18 -3.32 2.97 4.07
CA TYR A 18 -3.46 4.20 3.28
C TYR A 18 -4.26 3.92 2.03
N VAL A 19 -5.15 4.84 1.68
CA VAL A 19 -5.87 4.83 0.42
C VAL A 19 -5.94 6.28 -0.06
N GLY A 20 -5.47 6.54 -1.27
CA GLY A 20 -5.49 7.90 -1.79
C GLY A 20 -5.01 7.97 -3.23
N THR A 21 -4.95 9.19 -3.76
CA THR A 21 -4.57 9.43 -5.14
C THR A 21 -3.18 10.04 -5.29
N ASP A 22 -2.50 10.31 -4.19
CA ASP A 22 -1.18 10.92 -4.20
C ASP A 22 -0.10 9.85 -4.25
N GLU A 23 0.47 9.65 -5.44
CA GLU A 23 1.50 8.64 -5.65
C GLU A 23 2.73 8.88 -4.78
N ASP A 24 3.18 10.12 -4.67
CA ASP A 24 4.38 10.43 -3.90
C ASP A 24 4.20 10.10 -2.43
N ASN A 25 3.05 10.41 -1.85
CA ASN A 25 2.76 10.05 -0.47
C ASN A 25 2.64 8.53 -0.33
N ALA A 26 1.93 7.89 -1.25
CA ALA A 26 1.69 6.46 -1.16
C ALA A 26 2.99 5.66 -1.19
N LEU A 27 3.90 6.03 -2.07
CA LEU A 27 5.14 5.28 -2.27
C LEU A 27 6.26 5.68 -1.30
N ALA A 28 6.02 6.68 -0.45
CA ALA A 28 7.00 7.14 0.53
C ALA A 28 6.93 6.39 1.86
N PHE A 29 5.91 5.58 2.08
CA PHE A 29 5.78 4.82 3.32
C PHE A 29 6.85 3.77 3.47
N LYS A 30 7.25 3.52 4.71
CA LYS A 30 8.23 2.50 5.07
C LYS A 30 7.64 1.62 6.18
N PRO A 31 8.07 0.36 6.31
CA PRO A 31 7.59 -0.50 7.38
C PRO A 31 7.75 0.10 8.78
N GLU A 32 8.81 0.88 8.99
CA GLU A 32 9.07 1.53 10.28
C GLU A 32 8.07 2.61 10.64
N ASP A 33 7.25 3.06 9.69
CA ASP A 33 6.20 4.03 9.96
C ASP A 33 5.01 3.41 10.69
N PHE A 34 4.95 2.10 10.77
CA PHE A 34 3.83 1.36 11.35
C PHE A 34 4.32 0.38 12.40
N GLU A 35 3.47 0.10 13.40
CA GLU A 35 3.77 -0.93 14.39
C GLU A 35 3.52 -2.31 13.78
N ASP A 36 4.38 -3.27 14.14
CA ASP A 36 4.22 -4.66 13.72
C ASP A 36 4.08 -4.83 12.21
N CYS A 37 4.82 -4.05 11.45
CA CYS A 37 4.80 -4.14 9.99
C CYS A 37 6.10 -4.79 9.50
N ASP A 38 5.99 -5.96 8.89
CA ASP A 38 7.13 -6.67 8.33
C ASP A 38 7.38 -6.30 6.88
N ALA A 39 6.31 -5.97 6.15
CA ALA A 39 6.41 -5.63 4.74
C ALA A 39 5.26 -4.72 4.35
N LEU A 40 5.48 -3.93 3.29
CA LEU A 40 4.45 -3.08 2.71
C LEU A 40 4.22 -3.51 1.27
N PHE A 41 2.96 -3.52 0.89
CA PHE A 41 2.54 -3.83 -0.47
C PHE A 41 1.70 -2.68 -1.00
N VAL A 42 1.71 -2.50 -2.31
CA VAL A 42 0.90 -1.47 -2.95
C VAL A 42 0.02 -2.10 -4.01
N GLU A 43 -1.24 -1.67 -4.04
CA GLU A 43 -2.17 -1.97 -5.13
C GLU A 43 -2.51 -0.67 -5.83
N ILE A 44 -2.53 -0.72 -7.14
CA ILE A 44 -2.89 0.44 -7.95
C ILE A 44 -4.20 0.11 -8.66
N TRP A 45 -5.19 0.98 -8.47
CA TRP A 45 -6.52 0.81 -9.06
C TRP A 45 -6.80 1.97 -9.99
N GLU A 46 -7.43 1.69 -11.11
CA GLU A 46 -7.79 2.71 -12.08
C GLU A 46 -9.17 2.36 -12.64
N ASP A 47 -10.09 3.31 -12.56
CA ASP A 47 -11.45 3.17 -13.07
C ASP A 47 -12.17 1.94 -12.52
N GLY A 48 -11.95 1.64 -11.23
CA GLY A 48 -12.62 0.54 -10.56
C GLY A 48 -11.95 -0.84 -10.73
N GLU A 49 -10.81 -0.88 -11.41
CA GLU A 49 -10.10 -2.13 -11.63
C GLU A 49 -8.67 -2.05 -11.09
N LYS A 50 -8.21 -3.15 -10.50
CA LYS A 50 -6.82 -3.23 -10.05
C LYS A 50 -5.93 -3.44 -11.28
N THR A 51 -5.03 -2.48 -11.53
CA THR A 51 -4.15 -2.51 -12.69
C THR A 51 -2.75 -3.00 -12.36
N ASP A 52 -2.35 -2.95 -11.09
CA ASP A 52 -1.02 -3.41 -10.71
C ASP A 52 -0.99 -3.69 -9.21
N ASP A 53 -0.08 -4.55 -8.79
CA ASP A 53 0.24 -4.75 -7.38
C ASP A 53 1.67 -5.24 -7.27
N TYR A 54 2.36 -4.82 -6.20
CA TYR A 54 3.73 -5.25 -5.98
C TYR A 54 4.15 -4.94 -4.54
N ARG A 55 5.29 -5.49 -4.13
CA ARG A 55 5.84 -5.23 -2.81
C ARG A 55 6.58 -3.89 -2.84
N LEU A 56 6.19 -2.98 -1.92
CA LEU A 56 6.80 -1.67 -1.84
C LEU A 56 8.11 -1.70 -1.04
N GLN A 57 8.09 -2.37 0.10
CA GLN A 57 9.24 -2.44 1.01
C GLN A 57 9.36 -3.81 1.65
#